data_b877e0116f724b0d6007e5555d02ebfc
#
_entry.id   b877e0116f724b0d6007e5555d02ebfc
#
_cell.length_a   1.000
_cell.length_b   1.000
_cell.length_c   1.000
_cell.angle_alpha   90.00
_cell.angle_beta   90.00
_cell.angle_gamma   90.00
#
_symmetry.space_group_name_H-M   'P 1'
#
loop_
_entity.id
_entity.type
_entity.pdbx_description
1 polymer ?
#
loop_
_entity_poly.entity_id
_entity_poly.type
_entity_poly.pdbx_seq_one_letter_code
_entity_poly.pdbx_strand_id
1 'polypeptide(L)'
;MKKFLIILVAALGMAAVASAQPKAIGGRIGNYGLDISYENYVGSGSDFLEFELGLDDAFSTSAFHFDGVYNIMIAHPDWTSSGQWGFYAGPGASVAVWENGKAENVVYAGVVGNVGLEYIFDFPLQLSISLRPRLMFGDGKVRDNGLLSLGLGFRNMF
;
A
#
# COMPACT_ATOMS: atom_id res chain seq x y z
N MET A 1 7.34 4.06 21.82
CA MET A 1 7.12 2.60 21.83
C MET A 1 6.08 2.16 20.77
N LYS A 2 4.89 2.76 20.67
CA LYS A 2 3.85 2.37 19.67
C LYS A 2 4.32 2.50 18.20
N LYS A 3 5.05 3.57 17.85
CA LYS A 3 5.62 3.75 16.50
C LYS A 3 6.64 2.64 16.15
N PHE A 4 7.45 2.22 17.12
CA PHE A 4 8.42 1.13 16.96
C PHE A 4 7.73 -0.23 16.74
N LEU A 5 6.61 -0.46 17.41
CA LEU A 5 5.82 -1.70 17.24
C LEU A 5 5.26 -1.81 15.83
N ILE A 6 4.78 -0.72 15.24
CA ILE A 6 4.26 -0.71 13.87
C ILE A 6 5.37 -0.99 12.86
N ILE A 7 6.53 -0.36 13.02
CA ILE A 7 7.70 -0.64 12.17
C ILE A 7 8.15 -2.10 12.31
N LEU A 8 8.11 -2.65 13.51
CA LEU A 8 8.45 -4.05 13.76
C LEU A 8 7.45 -5.01 13.11
N VAL A 9 6.15 -4.74 13.21
CA VAL A 9 5.09 -5.53 12.56
C VAL A 9 5.22 -5.46 11.04
N ALA A 10 5.51 -4.28 10.49
CA ALA A 10 5.76 -4.09 9.07
C ALA A 10 6.99 -4.89 8.61
N ALA A 11 8.10 -4.82 9.34
CA ALA A 11 9.33 -5.56 9.02
C ALA A 11 9.13 -7.08 9.10
N LEU A 12 8.38 -7.57 10.10
CA LEU A 12 8.04 -8.99 10.24
C LEU A 12 7.11 -9.46 9.12
N GLY A 13 6.14 -8.64 8.72
CA GLY A 13 5.26 -8.90 7.58
C GLY A 13 6.06 -9.08 6.28
N MET A 14 6.98 -8.19 5.99
CA MET A 14 7.86 -8.27 4.82
C MET A 14 8.80 -9.48 4.86
N ALA A 15 9.33 -9.84 6.02
CA ALA A 15 10.21 -11.00 6.18
C ALA A 15 9.50 -12.34 5.95
N ALA A 16 8.22 -12.45 6.28
CA ALA A 16 7.44 -13.68 6.14
C ALA A 16 7.13 -14.06 4.68
N VAL A 17 7.26 -13.12 3.75
CA VAL A 17 6.99 -13.33 2.31
C VAL A 17 8.26 -13.52 1.47
N ALA A 18 9.41 -13.81 2.09
CA ALA A 18 10.68 -14.04 1.39
C ALA A 18 10.67 -15.38 0.63
N SER A 19 9.87 -15.47 -0.43
CA SER A 19 9.86 -16.60 -1.36
C SER A 19 10.48 -16.20 -2.71
N ALA A 20 10.77 -17.16 -3.58
CA ALA A 20 11.40 -16.95 -4.89
C ALA A 20 10.44 -16.38 -5.97
N GLN A 21 9.39 -15.70 -5.56
CA GLN A 21 8.43 -15.06 -6.47
C GLN A 21 8.94 -13.67 -6.89
N PRO A 22 8.54 -13.15 -8.05
CA PRO A 22 8.83 -11.79 -8.46
C PRO A 22 8.44 -10.78 -7.37
N LYS A 23 9.28 -9.79 -7.16
CA LYS A 23 9.12 -8.78 -6.14
C LYS A 23 9.31 -7.41 -6.74
N ALA A 24 8.60 -6.44 -6.18
CA ALA A 24 8.80 -5.05 -6.54
C ALA A 24 8.92 -4.20 -5.28
N ILE A 25 9.82 -3.23 -5.29
CA ILE A 25 9.99 -2.26 -4.22
C ILE A 25 10.06 -0.86 -4.79
N GLY A 26 9.45 0.08 -4.13
CA GLY A 26 9.46 1.46 -4.58
C GLY A 26 8.69 2.39 -3.69
N GLY A 27 8.03 3.35 -4.29
CA GLY A 27 7.22 4.33 -3.60
C GLY A 27 5.89 4.59 -4.27
N ARG A 28 4.98 5.14 -3.50
CA ARG A 28 3.70 5.66 -3.96
C ARG A 28 3.54 7.09 -3.46
N ILE A 29 3.17 7.98 -4.38
CA ILE A 29 2.83 9.36 -4.08
C ILE A 29 1.34 9.53 -4.24
N GLY A 30 0.67 9.86 -3.17
CA GLY A 30 -0.77 10.05 -3.15
C GLY A 30 -1.18 11.47 -2.75
N ASN A 31 -2.46 11.75 -2.92
CA ASN A 31 -3.06 13.03 -2.50
C ASN A 31 -3.05 13.23 -0.97
N TYR A 32 -2.78 12.19 -0.20
CA TYR A 32 -2.69 12.24 1.27
C TYR A 32 -1.29 12.01 1.81
N GLY A 33 -0.31 11.55 1.00
CA GLY A 33 1.00 11.32 1.54
C GLY A 33 1.98 10.62 0.62
N LEU A 34 3.05 10.14 1.23
CA LEU A 34 4.13 9.40 0.60
C LEU A 34 4.26 8.04 1.28
N ASP A 35 4.35 7.00 0.49
CA ASP A 35 4.45 5.62 0.95
C ASP A 35 5.68 4.94 0.36
N ILE A 36 6.32 4.08 1.15
CA ILE A 36 7.22 3.04 0.65
C ILE A 36 6.36 1.80 0.44
N SER A 37 6.45 1.23 -0.76
CA SER A 37 5.64 0.09 -1.17
C SER A 37 6.53 -1.10 -1.52
N TYR A 38 6.12 -2.28 -1.07
CA TYR A 38 6.71 -3.57 -1.39
C TYR A 38 5.62 -4.51 -1.88
N GLU A 39 5.85 -5.13 -3.03
CA GLU A 39 4.95 -6.12 -3.61
C GLU A 39 5.62 -7.49 -3.68
N ASN A 40 4.84 -8.53 -3.42
CA ASN A 40 5.25 -9.92 -3.57
C ASN A 40 4.15 -10.69 -4.28
N TYR A 41 4.46 -11.25 -5.44
CA TYR A 41 3.52 -12.07 -6.19
C TYR A 41 3.26 -13.39 -5.48
N VAL A 42 2.05 -13.90 -5.55
CA VAL A 42 1.58 -15.04 -4.76
C VAL A 42 1.11 -16.17 -5.68
N GLY A 43 1.59 -17.37 -5.42
CA GLY A 43 1.18 -18.53 -6.19
C GLY A 43 1.77 -18.56 -7.61
N SER A 44 1.05 -19.19 -8.54
CA SER A 44 1.43 -19.29 -9.97
C SER A 44 0.73 -18.25 -10.85
N GLY A 45 -0.07 -17.38 -10.24
CA GLY A 45 -0.83 -16.33 -10.91
C GLY A 45 -0.14 -14.97 -10.84
N SER A 46 -0.88 -13.94 -11.20
CA SER A 46 -0.43 -12.55 -11.17
C SER A 46 -0.95 -11.80 -9.92
N ASP A 47 -1.61 -12.50 -9.00
CA ASP A 47 -2.04 -11.93 -7.73
C ASP A 47 -0.85 -11.56 -6.87
N PHE A 48 -0.96 -10.51 -6.08
CA PHE A 48 0.14 -10.06 -5.24
C PHE A 48 -0.31 -9.50 -3.90
N LEU A 49 0.56 -9.68 -2.91
CA LEU A 49 0.49 -8.98 -1.63
C LEU A 49 1.27 -7.68 -1.74
N GLU A 50 0.67 -6.60 -1.33
CA GLU A 50 1.30 -5.28 -1.26
C GLU A 50 1.32 -4.82 0.19
N PHE A 51 2.50 -4.38 0.62
CA PHE A 51 2.70 -3.77 1.93
C PHE A 51 3.18 -2.34 1.73
N GLU A 52 2.55 -1.41 2.43
CA GLU A 52 2.92 -0.01 2.43
C GLU A 52 3.17 0.50 3.82
N LEU A 53 4.22 1.30 3.94
CA LEU A 53 4.50 2.11 5.11
C LEU A 53 4.55 3.56 4.66
N GLY A 54 3.66 4.37 5.18
CA GLY A 54 3.48 5.72 4.70
C GLY A 54 3.26 6.77 5.78
N LEU A 55 3.32 8.00 5.32
CA LEU A 55 3.01 9.20 6.06
C LEU A 55 1.73 9.80 5.48
N ASP A 56 0.69 9.84 6.28
CA ASP A 56 -0.50 10.64 5.97
C ASP A 56 -0.17 12.10 6.29
N ASP A 57 -0.23 12.97 5.31
CA ASP A 57 0.29 14.33 5.36
C ASP A 57 1.83 14.37 5.30
N ALA A 58 2.36 14.31 4.09
CA ALA A 58 3.80 14.19 3.79
C ALA A 58 4.67 15.32 4.39
N PHE A 59 4.06 16.41 4.83
CA PHE A 59 4.73 17.55 5.45
C PHE A 59 4.53 17.60 6.98
N SER A 60 3.78 16.66 7.55
CA SER A 60 3.54 16.52 8.97
C SER A 60 4.01 15.15 9.45
N THR A 61 4.92 15.11 10.41
CA THR A 61 5.41 13.85 10.99
C THR A 61 4.44 13.21 11.99
N SER A 62 3.19 13.66 12.01
CA SER A 62 2.22 13.29 13.04
C SER A 62 1.35 12.08 12.70
N ALA A 63 1.44 11.56 11.48
CA ALA A 63 0.61 10.43 11.06
C ALA A 63 1.41 9.39 10.28
N PHE A 64 1.47 8.17 10.81
CA PHE A 64 2.06 7.00 10.15
C PHE A 64 1.00 5.95 9.93
N HIS A 65 1.04 5.28 8.79
CA HIS A 65 0.20 4.10 8.55
C HIS A 65 1.01 2.93 8.00
N PHE A 66 0.48 1.75 8.19
CA PHE A 66 0.91 0.52 7.57
C PHE A 66 -0.31 -0.18 6.99
N ASP A 67 -0.25 -0.47 5.70
CA ASP A 67 -1.28 -1.18 4.96
C ASP A 67 -0.74 -2.52 4.47
N GLY A 68 -1.58 -3.55 4.55
CA GLY A 68 -1.37 -4.82 3.88
C GLY A 68 -2.57 -5.15 3.02
N VAL A 69 -2.37 -5.33 1.72
CA VAL A 69 -3.44 -5.54 0.75
C VAL A 69 -3.17 -6.78 -0.09
N TYR A 70 -4.16 -7.64 -0.26
CA TYR A 70 -4.13 -8.72 -1.22
C TYR A 70 -4.81 -8.28 -2.51
N ASN A 71 -4.03 -8.07 -3.56
CA ASN A 71 -4.48 -7.62 -4.85
C ASN A 71 -4.73 -8.82 -5.77
N ILE A 72 -5.94 -8.93 -6.27
CA ILE A 72 -6.37 -9.94 -7.23
C ILE A 72 -6.24 -9.32 -8.61
N MET A 73 -5.48 -9.96 -9.50
CA MET A 73 -5.33 -9.54 -10.88
C MET A 73 -6.59 -9.91 -11.66
N ILE A 74 -7.30 -8.91 -12.15
CA ILE A 74 -8.59 -9.07 -12.81
C ILE A 74 -8.42 -9.23 -14.32
N ALA A 75 -7.50 -8.46 -14.92
CA ALA A 75 -7.29 -8.49 -16.37
C ALA A 75 -5.88 -8.03 -16.75
N HIS A 76 -5.41 -8.52 -17.88
CA HIS A 76 -4.20 -8.07 -18.57
C HIS A 76 -4.58 -7.52 -19.95
N PRO A 77 -4.93 -6.23 -20.07
CA PRO A 77 -5.28 -5.65 -21.36
C PRO A 77 -4.07 -5.56 -22.31
N ASP A 78 -4.24 -5.99 -23.54
CA ASP A 78 -3.21 -5.89 -24.60
C ASP A 78 -3.27 -4.54 -25.32
N TRP A 79 -3.02 -3.45 -24.58
CA TRP A 79 -3.11 -2.09 -25.14
C TRP A 79 -1.85 -1.64 -25.85
N THR A 80 -0.74 -2.28 -25.58
CA THR A 80 0.57 -1.95 -26.16
C THR A 80 1.27 -3.20 -26.67
N SER A 81 2.15 -3.04 -27.65
CA SER A 81 2.94 -4.14 -28.24
C SER A 81 4.13 -4.55 -27.39
N SER A 82 4.49 -3.78 -26.38
CA SER A 82 5.58 -4.05 -25.44
C SER A 82 5.10 -3.80 -24.02
N GLY A 83 5.78 -4.37 -23.03
CA GLY A 83 5.37 -4.31 -21.64
C GLY A 83 4.05 -5.04 -21.36
N GLN A 84 3.56 -4.92 -20.14
CA GLN A 84 2.37 -5.64 -19.69
C GLN A 84 1.48 -4.72 -18.85
N TRP A 85 0.20 -4.65 -19.22
CA TRP A 85 -0.82 -3.97 -18.42
C TRP A 85 -1.46 -4.94 -17.44
N GLY A 86 -1.77 -4.46 -16.25
CA GLY A 86 -2.52 -5.19 -15.23
C GLY A 86 -3.59 -4.32 -14.61
N PHE A 87 -4.82 -4.83 -14.56
CA PHE A 87 -5.90 -4.22 -13.80
C PHE A 87 -6.20 -5.10 -12.60
N TYR A 88 -6.10 -4.54 -11.40
CA TYR A 88 -6.24 -5.28 -10.15
C TYR A 88 -7.17 -4.59 -9.16
N ALA A 89 -7.72 -5.38 -8.25
CA ALA A 89 -8.42 -4.89 -7.08
C ALA A 89 -8.26 -5.86 -5.92
N GLY A 90 -8.34 -5.34 -4.69
CA GLY A 90 -8.21 -6.19 -3.53
C GLY A 90 -8.59 -5.55 -2.21
N PRO A 91 -8.93 -6.39 -1.21
CA PRO A 91 -9.13 -5.98 0.16
C PRO A 91 -7.81 -6.03 0.95
N GLY A 92 -7.78 -5.25 2.03
CA GLY A 92 -6.67 -5.23 2.95
C GLY A 92 -7.03 -4.74 4.32
N ALA A 93 -6.01 -4.67 5.17
CA ALA A 93 -6.09 -4.12 6.52
C ALA A 93 -5.09 -2.98 6.68
N SER A 94 -5.43 -2.04 7.53
CA SER A 94 -4.63 -0.85 7.81
C SER A 94 -4.52 -0.63 9.31
N VAL A 95 -3.33 -0.23 9.74
CA VAL A 95 -3.07 0.27 11.09
C VAL A 95 -2.37 1.61 10.98
N ALA A 96 -2.85 2.60 11.71
CA ALA A 96 -2.26 3.93 11.70
C ALA A 96 -2.09 4.49 13.11
N VAL A 97 -1.14 5.39 13.25
CA VAL A 97 -0.95 6.19 14.46
C VAL A 97 -1.03 7.65 14.09
N TRP A 98 -2.00 8.33 14.64
CA TRP A 98 -2.13 9.78 14.50
C TRP A 98 -1.94 10.47 15.83
N GLU A 99 -1.24 11.57 15.81
CA GLU A 99 -1.14 12.48 16.94
C GLU A 99 -2.43 13.32 17.00
N ASN A 100 -3.15 13.24 18.10
CA ASN A 100 -4.24 14.19 18.31
C ASN A 100 -3.65 15.53 18.76
N GLY A 101 -4.37 16.65 18.54
CA GLY A 101 -3.89 18.00 18.87
C GLY A 101 -3.51 18.27 20.35
N LYS A 102 -3.47 17.22 21.19
CA LYS A 102 -3.03 17.22 22.59
C LYS A 102 -1.71 16.47 22.80
N ALA A 103 -0.93 16.24 21.72
CA ALA A 103 0.32 15.46 21.72
C ALA A 103 0.16 14.00 22.22
N GLU A 104 -1.05 13.44 22.12
CA GLU A 104 -1.31 12.03 22.41
C GLU A 104 -1.40 11.23 21.09
N ASN A 105 -0.67 10.11 21.04
CA ASN A 105 -0.74 9.20 19.90
C ASN A 105 -1.96 8.29 20.05
N VAL A 106 -2.86 8.33 19.09
CA VAL A 106 -4.01 7.43 19.00
C VAL A 106 -3.75 6.40 17.91
N VAL A 107 -3.97 5.14 18.26
CA VAL A 107 -3.86 4.02 17.31
C VAL A 107 -5.23 3.78 16.69
N TYR A 108 -5.26 3.71 15.36
CA TYR A 108 -6.41 3.35 14.57
C TYR A 108 -6.13 2.04 13.82
N ALA A 109 -7.14 1.21 13.70
CA ALA A 109 -7.10 0.01 12.87
C ALA A 109 -8.33 -0.01 11.97
N GLY A 110 -8.21 -0.60 10.79
CA GLY A 110 -9.33 -0.60 9.86
C GLY A 110 -9.12 -1.45 8.63
N VAL A 111 -10.00 -1.23 7.68
CA VAL A 111 -9.96 -1.89 6.39
C VAL A 111 -9.55 -0.91 5.30
N VAL A 112 -8.82 -1.42 4.33
CA VAL A 112 -8.41 -0.69 3.13
C VAL A 112 -8.79 -1.53 1.91
N GLY A 113 -9.32 -0.87 0.89
CA GLY A 113 -9.46 -1.44 -0.44
C GLY A 113 -8.36 -0.93 -1.36
N ASN A 114 -8.12 -1.59 -2.45
CA ASN A 114 -7.24 -1.12 -3.52
C ASN A 114 -7.85 -1.44 -4.87
N VAL A 115 -7.86 -0.49 -5.76
CA VAL A 115 -8.20 -0.68 -7.18
C VAL A 115 -7.15 0.06 -7.99
N GLY A 116 -6.48 -0.64 -8.89
CA GLY A 116 -5.39 -0.04 -9.64
C GLY A 116 -5.21 -0.57 -11.04
N LEU A 117 -4.50 0.23 -11.79
CA LEU A 117 -3.97 -0.11 -13.10
C LEU A 117 -2.46 0.01 -13.03
N GLU A 118 -1.76 -1.02 -13.48
CA GLU A 118 -0.30 -1.04 -13.54
C GLU A 118 0.20 -1.25 -14.95
N TYR A 119 1.42 -0.82 -15.17
CA TYR A 119 2.19 -1.09 -16.37
C TYR A 119 3.59 -1.54 -16.01
N ILE A 120 3.92 -2.76 -16.41
CA ILE A 120 5.24 -3.37 -16.24
C ILE A 120 6.00 -3.22 -17.55
N PHE A 121 7.15 -2.56 -17.49
CA PHE A 121 8.01 -2.34 -18.65
C PHE A 121 8.83 -3.61 -18.97
N ASP A 122 9.42 -3.66 -20.17
CA ASP A 122 10.38 -4.72 -20.56
C ASP A 122 11.73 -4.61 -19.79
N PHE A 123 11.93 -3.57 -19.03
CA PHE A 123 13.02 -3.40 -18.08
C PHE A 123 12.44 -3.32 -16.64
N PRO A 124 13.24 -3.52 -15.58
CA PRO A 124 12.72 -3.72 -14.23
C PRO A 124 12.09 -2.45 -13.60
N LEU A 125 11.06 -1.93 -14.24
CA LEU A 125 10.25 -0.81 -13.77
C LEU A 125 8.76 -1.14 -13.89
N GLN A 126 8.02 -0.83 -12.85
CA GLN A 126 6.57 -0.87 -12.78
C GLN A 126 6.05 0.53 -12.42
N LEU A 127 5.05 0.98 -13.15
CA LEU A 127 4.27 2.18 -12.82
C LEU A 127 2.83 1.77 -12.50
N SER A 128 2.21 2.43 -11.57
CA SER A 128 0.80 2.18 -11.24
C SER A 128 0.07 3.46 -10.90
N ILE A 129 -1.24 3.45 -11.17
CA ILE A 129 -2.19 4.40 -10.62
C ILE A 129 -3.21 3.61 -9.80
N SER A 130 -3.46 4.02 -8.58
CA SER A 130 -4.34 3.29 -7.69
C SER A 130 -5.23 4.19 -6.88
N LEU A 131 -6.43 3.68 -6.61
CA LEU A 131 -7.43 4.29 -5.73
C LEU A 131 -7.58 3.41 -4.49
N ARG A 132 -7.42 4.00 -3.30
CA ARG A 132 -7.49 3.29 -2.02
C ARG A 132 -8.53 3.90 -1.10
N PRO A 133 -9.73 3.33 -1.05
CA PRO A 133 -10.67 3.61 0.02
C PRO A 133 -10.17 3.02 1.34
N ARG A 134 -10.22 3.79 2.42
CA ARG A 134 -9.78 3.39 3.75
C ARG A 134 -10.82 3.78 4.80
N LEU A 135 -11.16 2.85 5.69
CA LEU A 135 -12.07 3.08 6.81
C LEU A 135 -11.38 2.67 8.10
N MET A 136 -11.15 3.63 9.00
CA MET A 136 -10.37 3.44 10.21
C MET A 136 -11.20 3.65 11.47
N PHE A 137 -10.96 2.82 12.48
CA PHE A 137 -11.63 2.82 13.77
C PHE A 137 -10.60 3.00 14.89
N GLY A 138 -10.83 3.93 15.79
CA GLY A 138 -9.96 4.17 16.95
C GLY A 138 -10.56 5.22 17.87
N ASP A 139 -10.24 5.13 19.17
CA ASP A 139 -10.72 6.05 20.22
C ASP A 139 -12.26 6.22 20.21
N GLY A 140 -13.00 5.10 19.95
CA GLY A 140 -14.46 5.14 19.87
C GLY A 140 -15.04 5.94 18.70
N LYS A 141 -14.22 6.32 17.73
CA LYS A 141 -14.60 7.10 16.54
C LYS A 141 -14.29 6.34 15.26
N VAL A 142 -15.12 6.58 14.27
CA VAL A 142 -14.84 6.22 12.88
C VAL A 142 -14.13 7.42 12.24
N ARG A 143 -13.01 7.16 11.60
CA ARG A 143 -12.28 8.19 10.87
C ARG A 143 -12.35 7.87 9.39
N ASP A 144 -12.85 8.81 8.64
CA ASP A 144 -13.04 8.76 7.20
C ASP A 144 -12.07 9.71 6.45
N ASN A 145 -11.17 10.35 7.18
CA ASN A 145 -10.11 11.16 6.58
C ASN A 145 -9.23 10.28 5.69
N GLY A 146 -9.26 10.54 4.41
CA GLY A 146 -8.56 9.71 3.43
C GLY A 146 -9.39 8.57 2.85
N LEU A 147 -10.73 8.66 2.91
CA LEU A 147 -11.65 7.68 2.32
C LEU A 147 -11.29 7.30 0.89
N LEU A 148 -10.68 8.20 0.13
CA LEU A 148 -10.23 7.96 -1.23
C LEU A 148 -8.83 8.50 -1.46
N SER A 149 -7.81 7.66 -1.31
CA SER A 149 -6.44 8.01 -1.69
C SER A 149 -6.18 7.62 -3.14
N LEU A 150 -6.08 8.62 -4.01
CA LEU A 150 -5.56 8.45 -5.37
C LEU A 150 -4.04 8.60 -5.32
N GLY A 151 -3.29 7.66 -5.93
CA GLY A 151 -1.83 7.71 -5.92
C GLY A 151 -1.20 7.13 -7.18
N LEU A 152 0.03 7.56 -7.41
CA LEU A 152 0.93 7.06 -8.44
C LEU A 152 2.04 6.26 -7.77
N GLY A 153 2.20 5.01 -8.19
CA GLY A 153 3.25 4.12 -7.74
C GLY A 153 4.36 4.01 -8.79
N PHE A 154 5.59 3.89 -8.31
CA PHE A 154 6.75 3.55 -9.12
C PHE A 154 7.61 2.56 -8.34
N ARG A 155 7.92 1.42 -8.96
CA ARG A 155 8.62 0.32 -8.30
C ARG A 155 9.68 -0.26 -9.22
N ASN A 156 10.77 -0.71 -8.62
CA ASN A 156 11.77 -1.54 -9.27
C ASN A 156 11.42 -3.01 -9.01
N MET A 157 11.42 -3.81 -10.07
CA MET A 157 11.17 -5.26 -10.02
C MET A 157 12.48 -6.05 -9.94
N PHE A 158 12.52 -7.13 -9.17
CA PHE A 158 13.72 -7.99 -9.02
C PHE A 158 13.36 -9.43 -8.66
#